data_2b5ce5e5e765adf0f1b621e65868945e
#
_entry.id   2b5ce5e5e765adf0f1b621e65868945e
#
_cell.length_a   1.000
_cell.length_b   1.000
_cell.length_c   1.000
_cell.angle_alpha   90.00
_cell.angle_beta   90.00
_cell.angle_gamma   90.00
#
_symmetry.space_group_name_H-M   'P 1'
#
loop_
_entity.id
_entity.type
_entity.pdbx_description
1 polymer ?
#
loop_
_entity_poly.entity_id
_entity_poly.type
_entity_poly.pdbx_seq_one_letter_code
_entity_poly.pdbx_strand_id
1 'polypeptide(L)'
;DIALNRSLDGGLTWQPTQIILDKKNWGNLPEKFNGISDACILVDECTGTIYVAGLWMHGVLDNNTGKWIDNLSENSTTWNHQWLFKGSQPGTGIKETSQFLITHSTDDGKTWSEPQNITGQTKNAEWWLYAPAPGHGITLKDGTLVFPTQGRDRHGVPFSNITYSKDGGKTWTASNPAYTNTTECMAVELNDGSIMLNMRDNRNKGNTSVNGRRICTTQDMGQTWTEHPTSRKALIEPTCMASLHKHVYSRKKEKKSILLF
;
A
#
# COMPACT_ATOMS: atom_id res chain seq x y z
N ASP A 1 -8.19 12.52 2.06
CA ASP A 1 -8.98 11.98 0.95
C ASP A 1 -8.08 11.69 -0.24
N ILE A 2 -8.48 10.75 -1.09
CA ILE A 2 -7.78 10.47 -2.34
C ILE A 2 -8.53 11.11 -3.49
N ALA A 3 -7.81 11.90 -4.28
CA ALA A 3 -8.31 12.62 -5.43
C ALA A 3 -7.75 12.04 -6.73
N LEU A 4 -8.54 12.14 -7.80
CA LEU A 4 -8.21 11.74 -9.16
C LEU A 4 -8.26 12.93 -10.10
N ASN A 5 -7.25 13.07 -10.94
CA ASN A 5 -7.30 13.83 -12.18
C ASN A 5 -7.13 12.88 -13.37
N ARG A 6 -7.95 13.03 -14.41
CA ARG A 6 -7.95 12.14 -15.57
C ARG A 6 -7.68 12.93 -16.85
N SER A 7 -6.82 12.40 -17.71
CA SER A 7 -6.59 12.88 -19.06
C SER A 7 -7.14 11.88 -20.09
N LEU A 8 -7.71 12.39 -21.18
CA LEU A 8 -8.21 11.59 -22.31
C LEU A 8 -7.37 11.77 -23.59
N ASP A 9 -6.31 12.57 -23.51
CA ASP A 9 -5.49 12.99 -24.66
C ASP A 9 -3.99 12.83 -24.41
N GLY A 10 -3.60 11.85 -23.59
CA GLY A 10 -2.20 11.56 -23.30
C GLY A 10 -1.52 12.57 -22.38
N GLY A 11 -2.28 13.26 -21.53
CA GLY A 11 -1.76 14.20 -20.54
C GLY A 11 -1.66 15.66 -21.06
N LEU A 12 -2.19 15.95 -22.23
CA LEU A 12 -2.20 17.32 -22.76
C LEU A 12 -3.22 18.20 -22.03
N THR A 13 -4.39 17.65 -21.70
CA THR A 13 -5.39 18.29 -20.85
C THR A 13 -5.84 17.36 -19.72
N TRP A 14 -6.34 17.93 -18.64
CA TRP A 14 -6.77 17.22 -17.45
C TRP A 14 -8.19 17.62 -17.05
N GLN A 15 -9.01 16.64 -16.76
CA GLN A 15 -10.36 16.86 -16.25
C GLN A 15 -10.32 17.44 -14.84
N PRO A 16 -11.40 18.07 -14.36
CA PRO A 16 -11.49 18.55 -12.99
C PRO A 16 -11.20 17.44 -11.97
N THR A 17 -10.60 17.82 -10.85
CA THR A 17 -10.32 16.90 -9.75
C THR A 17 -11.61 16.29 -9.21
N GLN A 18 -11.60 14.97 -9.05
CA GLN A 18 -12.67 14.19 -8.44
C GLN A 18 -12.17 13.54 -7.15
N ILE A 19 -12.91 13.66 -6.05
CA ILE A 19 -12.64 12.88 -4.84
C ILE A 19 -13.23 11.49 -5.05
N ILE A 20 -12.38 10.47 -4.95
CA ILE A 20 -12.74 9.08 -5.29
C ILE A 20 -12.72 8.14 -4.08
N LEU A 21 -12.04 8.52 -3.01
CA LEU A 21 -12.01 7.76 -1.78
C LEU A 21 -12.03 8.72 -0.59
N ASP A 22 -13.18 8.76 0.08
CA ASP A 22 -13.48 9.60 1.22
C ASP A 22 -14.46 8.86 2.15
N LYS A 23 -14.35 9.08 3.45
CA LYS A 23 -15.27 8.53 4.46
C LYS A 23 -15.98 9.61 5.28
N LYS A 24 -15.73 10.87 4.99
CA LYS A 24 -16.35 12.00 5.70
C LYS A 24 -16.37 11.80 7.22
N ASN A 25 -17.54 11.94 7.83
CA ASN A 25 -17.73 11.58 9.23
C ASN A 25 -17.81 10.06 9.37
N TRP A 26 -16.86 9.43 10.03
CA TRP A 26 -16.87 7.99 10.28
C TRP A 26 -16.51 7.69 11.73
N GLY A 27 -17.20 6.69 12.33
CA GLY A 27 -16.98 6.33 13.73
C GLY A 27 -17.39 7.43 14.72
N ASN A 28 -18.34 8.29 14.38
CA ASN A 28 -18.75 9.48 15.13
C ASN A 28 -17.63 10.52 15.30
N LEU A 29 -16.62 10.48 14.45
CA LEU A 29 -15.50 11.40 14.46
C LEU A 29 -15.68 12.49 13.40
N PRO A 30 -15.38 13.76 13.72
CA PRO A 30 -15.46 14.85 12.75
C PRO A 30 -14.55 14.63 11.54
N GLU A 31 -15.05 14.90 10.35
CA GLU A 31 -14.33 14.79 9.07
C GLU A 31 -12.97 15.53 9.09
N LYS A 32 -12.90 16.70 9.73
CA LYS A 32 -11.68 17.52 9.81
C LYS A 32 -10.47 16.82 10.46
N PHE A 33 -10.69 15.73 11.19
CA PHE A 33 -9.64 14.93 11.81
C PHE A 33 -9.41 13.60 11.10
N ASN A 34 -10.22 13.29 10.11
CA ASN A 34 -10.12 12.08 9.31
C ASN A 34 -9.31 12.36 8.04
N GLY A 35 -8.55 11.37 7.62
CA GLY A 35 -7.79 11.47 6.38
C GLY A 35 -7.61 10.10 5.74
N ILE A 36 -7.43 10.09 4.42
CA ILE A 36 -7.04 8.89 3.69
C ILE A 36 -5.74 9.19 2.97
N SER A 37 -4.73 8.37 3.20
CA SER A 37 -3.38 8.51 2.65
C SER A 37 -2.91 7.22 1.98
N ASP A 38 -1.67 7.22 1.52
CA ASP A 38 -0.99 6.05 0.92
C ASP A 38 -1.76 5.45 -0.25
N ALA A 39 -2.17 6.29 -1.20
CA ALA A 39 -2.91 5.89 -2.39
C ALA A 39 -2.12 4.86 -3.21
N CYS A 40 -2.76 3.73 -3.52
CA CYS A 40 -2.22 2.70 -4.39
C CYS A 40 -3.25 2.35 -5.47
N ILE A 41 -2.89 2.55 -6.73
CA ILE A 41 -3.76 2.24 -7.88
C ILE A 41 -3.41 0.86 -8.44
N LEU A 42 -4.41 0.11 -8.89
CA LEU A 42 -4.25 -1.16 -9.58
C LEU A 42 -5.26 -1.26 -10.71
N VAL A 43 -4.84 -1.71 -11.87
CA VAL A 43 -5.75 -2.01 -12.98
C VAL A 43 -5.81 -3.53 -13.12
N ASP A 44 -7.02 -4.09 -13.09
CA ASP A 44 -7.26 -5.47 -13.49
C ASP A 44 -7.17 -5.55 -15.03
N GLU A 45 -6.07 -6.07 -15.53
CA GLU A 45 -5.82 -6.17 -16.97
C GLU A 45 -6.78 -7.13 -17.69
N CYS A 46 -7.51 -8.00 -16.95
CA CYS A 46 -8.48 -8.91 -17.51
C CYS A 46 -9.84 -8.25 -17.79
N THR A 47 -10.25 -7.32 -16.93
CA THR A 47 -11.59 -6.69 -16.97
C THR A 47 -11.56 -5.20 -17.29
N GLY A 48 -10.40 -4.54 -17.14
CA GLY A 48 -10.27 -3.09 -17.20
C GLY A 48 -10.71 -2.37 -15.91
N THR A 49 -11.10 -3.09 -14.87
CA THR A 49 -11.50 -2.49 -13.60
C THR A 49 -10.31 -1.81 -12.93
N ILE A 50 -10.51 -0.57 -12.51
CA ILE A 50 -9.51 0.21 -11.78
C ILE A 50 -9.83 0.13 -10.30
N TYR A 51 -8.89 -0.31 -9.48
CA TYR A 51 -8.96 -0.31 -8.02
C TYR A 51 -8.08 0.80 -7.46
N VAL A 52 -8.53 1.49 -6.43
CA VAL A 52 -7.72 2.43 -5.65
C VAL A 52 -7.84 2.08 -4.18
N ALA A 53 -6.71 1.80 -3.58
CA ALA A 53 -6.60 1.52 -2.16
C ALA A 53 -6.07 2.73 -1.40
N GLY A 54 -6.44 2.85 -0.13
CA GLY A 54 -5.96 3.90 0.76
C GLY A 54 -6.07 3.50 2.21
N LEU A 55 -5.33 4.21 3.06
CA LEU A 55 -5.35 4.04 4.49
C LEU A 55 -6.13 5.17 5.14
N TRP A 56 -7.31 4.88 5.67
CA TRP A 56 -8.04 5.83 6.50
C TRP A 56 -7.44 5.89 7.90
N MET A 57 -7.21 7.10 8.36
CA MET A 57 -6.70 7.39 9.69
C MET A 57 -7.49 8.52 10.33
N HIS A 58 -7.57 8.49 11.64
CA HIS A 58 -8.02 9.61 12.46
C HIS A 58 -6.85 10.11 13.28
N GLY A 59 -6.66 11.43 13.33
CA GLY A 59 -5.59 12.02 14.13
C GLY A 59 -5.99 13.39 14.66
N VAL A 60 -5.57 13.69 15.87
CA VAL A 60 -5.81 14.97 16.52
C VAL A 60 -4.49 15.61 16.90
N LEU A 61 -4.35 16.89 16.52
CA LEU A 61 -3.24 17.73 16.97
C LEU A 61 -3.62 18.45 18.26
N ASP A 62 -2.71 18.51 19.19
CA ASP A 62 -2.79 19.42 20.32
C ASP A 62 -2.64 20.87 19.82
N ASN A 63 -3.64 21.69 20.10
CA ASN A 63 -3.70 23.07 19.59
C ASN A 63 -2.58 23.99 20.12
N ASN A 64 -1.98 23.65 21.26
CA ASN A 64 -0.95 24.48 21.87
C ASN A 64 0.45 24.11 21.37
N THR A 65 0.69 22.83 21.13
CA THR A 65 2.01 22.32 20.76
C THR A 65 2.16 22.02 19.27
N GLY A 66 1.05 21.92 18.53
CA GLY A 66 1.02 21.48 17.12
C GLY A 66 1.47 20.03 16.94
N LYS A 67 1.55 19.25 18.00
CA LYS A 67 1.94 17.83 17.97
C LYS A 67 0.72 16.94 18.03
N TRP A 68 0.87 15.73 17.52
CA TRP A 68 -0.16 14.71 17.67
C TRP A 68 -0.40 14.40 19.14
N ILE A 69 -1.67 14.23 19.51
CA ILE A 69 -2.05 13.78 20.85
C ILE A 69 -1.71 12.29 20.95
N ASP A 70 -0.79 11.97 21.84
CA ASP A 70 -0.35 10.60 22.10
C ASP A 70 -1.03 10.03 23.36
N ASN A 71 -0.82 8.74 23.63
CA ASN A 71 -1.27 8.05 24.85
C ASN A 71 -2.78 8.05 25.08
N LEU A 72 -3.57 8.02 24.02
CA LEU A 72 -5.01 7.81 24.11
C LEU A 72 -5.28 6.37 24.62
N SER A 73 -6.20 6.24 25.58
CA SER A 73 -6.62 4.97 26.13
C SER A 73 -7.89 4.45 25.42
N GLU A 74 -8.27 3.23 25.70
CA GLU A 74 -9.54 2.66 25.23
C GLU A 74 -10.79 3.47 25.66
N ASN A 75 -10.67 4.22 26.75
CA ASN A 75 -11.72 5.10 27.27
C ASN A 75 -11.67 6.50 26.69
N SER A 76 -10.69 6.82 25.86
CA SER A 76 -10.59 8.13 25.23
C SER A 76 -11.72 8.32 24.23
N THR A 77 -12.28 9.52 24.19
CA THR A 77 -13.25 9.96 23.18
C THR A 77 -12.58 10.46 21.92
N THR A 78 -11.27 10.56 21.92
CA THR A 78 -10.41 11.04 20.83
C THR A 78 -9.47 9.90 20.44
N TRP A 79 -9.31 9.63 19.15
CA TRP A 79 -8.46 8.57 18.62
C TRP A 79 -7.30 9.16 17.83
N ASN A 80 -6.19 8.41 17.77
CA ASN A 80 -5.02 8.82 17.03
C ASN A 80 -4.35 7.62 16.38
N HIS A 81 -4.62 7.39 15.07
CA HIS A 81 -4.14 6.25 14.31
C HIS A 81 -2.78 6.52 13.67
N GLN A 82 -1.82 6.99 14.42
CA GLN A 82 -0.50 7.25 13.88
C GLN A 82 0.27 5.97 13.56
N TRP A 83 1.31 6.10 12.73
CA TRP A 83 2.25 5.06 12.36
C TRP A 83 3.19 4.63 13.50
N LEU A 84 3.38 5.47 14.50
CA LEU A 84 4.32 5.29 15.61
C LEU A 84 3.62 5.42 16.96
N PHE A 85 4.31 5.02 18.03
CA PHE A 85 3.97 5.32 19.41
C PHE A 85 2.57 4.90 19.87
N LYS A 86 2.15 3.72 19.49
CA LYS A 86 0.83 3.17 19.86
C LYS A 86 -0.37 3.96 19.31
N GLY A 87 -0.21 4.65 18.20
CA GLY A 87 -1.33 5.27 17.50
C GLY A 87 -2.30 4.20 17.02
N SER A 88 -1.96 3.47 15.94
CA SER A 88 -2.68 2.26 15.55
C SER A 88 -2.33 1.10 16.49
N GLN A 89 -3.32 0.31 16.86
CA GLN A 89 -3.24 -0.76 17.86
C GLN A 89 -3.64 -2.11 17.28
N PRO A 90 -3.37 -3.24 17.97
CA PRO A 90 -4.02 -4.51 17.69
C PRO A 90 -5.54 -4.40 17.64
N GLY A 91 -6.18 -5.34 16.93
CA GLY A 91 -7.60 -5.30 16.63
C GLY A 91 -7.89 -4.88 15.19
N THR A 92 -9.16 -4.81 14.83
CA THR A 92 -9.60 -4.46 13.45
C THR A 92 -10.67 -3.35 13.43
N GLY A 93 -11.09 -2.88 14.61
CA GLY A 93 -12.09 -1.82 14.72
C GLY A 93 -11.54 -0.43 14.37
N ILE A 94 -12.45 0.47 14.02
CA ILE A 94 -12.08 1.85 13.65
C ILE A 94 -11.46 2.63 14.82
N LYS A 95 -11.76 2.27 16.05
CA LYS A 95 -11.16 2.92 17.22
C LYS A 95 -9.74 2.46 17.48
N GLU A 96 -9.47 1.19 17.25
CA GLU A 96 -8.18 0.58 17.57
C GLU A 96 -7.12 0.91 16.53
N THR A 97 -7.49 0.91 15.24
CA THR A 97 -6.50 0.94 14.16
C THR A 97 -7.00 1.71 12.95
N SER A 98 -6.06 2.23 12.17
CA SER A 98 -6.30 2.72 10.82
C SER A 98 -6.94 1.63 9.95
N GLN A 99 -7.71 2.05 8.93
CA GLN A 99 -8.54 1.15 8.15
C GLN A 99 -8.09 1.11 6.69
N PHE A 100 -7.90 -0.08 6.17
CA PHE A 100 -7.55 -0.34 4.77
C PHE A 100 -8.82 -0.32 3.92
N LEU A 101 -8.94 0.70 3.06
CA LEU A 101 -10.10 0.91 2.21
C LEU A 101 -9.74 0.69 0.74
N ILE A 102 -10.70 0.17 -0.03
CA ILE A 102 -10.61 0.05 -1.49
C ILE A 102 -11.89 0.59 -2.12
N THR A 103 -11.75 1.36 -3.19
CA THR A 103 -12.81 1.69 -4.14
C THR A 103 -12.44 1.19 -5.52
N HIS A 104 -13.42 1.03 -6.41
CA HIS A 104 -13.16 0.62 -7.79
C HIS A 104 -14.05 1.34 -8.80
N SER A 105 -13.58 1.38 -10.04
CA SER A 105 -14.30 1.88 -11.20
C SER A 105 -14.28 0.85 -12.32
N THR A 106 -15.41 0.67 -13.00
CA THR A 106 -15.56 -0.19 -14.19
C THR A 106 -15.82 0.60 -15.47
N ASP A 107 -15.67 1.92 -15.43
CA ASP A 107 -16.00 2.85 -16.52
C ASP A 107 -14.90 3.90 -16.77
N ASP A 108 -13.65 3.47 -16.67
CA ASP A 108 -12.43 4.29 -16.87
C ASP A 108 -12.32 5.46 -15.87
N GLY A 109 -12.74 5.25 -14.63
CA GLY A 109 -12.63 6.26 -13.56
C GLY A 109 -13.65 7.39 -13.64
N LYS A 110 -14.78 7.20 -14.37
CA LYS A 110 -15.87 8.20 -14.41
C LYS A 110 -16.70 8.13 -13.14
N THR A 111 -17.05 6.93 -12.71
CA THR A 111 -17.77 6.67 -11.45
C THR A 111 -17.00 5.65 -10.59
N TRP A 112 -17.24 5.71 -9.29
CA TRP A 112 -16.54 4.92 -8.30
C TRP A 112 -17.51 4.27 -7.33
N SER A 113 -17.18 3.06 -6.90
CA SER A 113 -17.97 2.34 -5.90
C SER A 113 -17.87 3.01 -4.52
N GLU A 114 -18.83 2.70 -3.65
CA GLU A 114 -18.66 2.98 -2.23
C GLU A 114 -17.38 2.29 -1.70
N PRO A 115 -16.63 2.95 -0.81
CA PRO A 115 -15.41 2.36 -0.24
C PRO A 115 -15.69 1.10 0.55
N GLN A 116 -15.06 0.00 0.16
CA GLN A 116 -15.05 -1.26 0.89
C GLN A 116 -13.94 -1.25 1.94
N ASN A 117 -14.26 -1.60 3.18
CA ASN A 117 -13.29 -1.79 4.24
C ASN A 117 -12.80 -3.25 4.26
N ILE A 118 -11.52 -3.45 3.95
CA ILE A 118 -10.92 -4.79 3.90
C ILE A 118 -10.02 -5.09 5.11
N THR A 119 -9.96 -4.20 6.10
CA THR A 119 -9.11 -4.37 7.29
C THR A 119 -9.34 -5.71 7.96
N GLY A 120 -10.60 -6.09 8.19
CA GLY A 120 -10.94 -7.36 8.84
C GLY A 120 -10.61 -8.62 8.01
N GLN A 121 -10.41 -8.48 6.69
CA GLN A 121 -10.00 -9.59 5.83
C GLN A 121 -8.49 -9.78 5.79
N THR A 122 -7.73 -8.70 5.94
CA THR A 122 -6.31 -8.66 5.58
C THR A 122 -5.39 -8.44 6.77
N LYS A 123 -5.78 -7.61 7.72
CA LYS A 123 -4.96 -7.33 8.90
C LYS A 123 -5.05 -8.46 9.92
N ASN A 124 -3.91 -9.04 10.29
CA ASN A 124 -3.87 -9.89 11.48
C ASN A 124 -4.25 -9.07 12.72
N ALA A 125 -5.11 -9.61 13.56
CA ALA A 125 -5.61 -8.93 14.75
C ALA A 125 -4.51 -8.50 15.74
N GLU A 126 -3.39 -9.20 15.78
CA GLU A 126 -2.24 -8.85 16.62
C GLU A 126 -1.38 -7.71 16.04
N TRP A 127 -1.51 -7.38 14.76
CA TRP A 127 -0.74 -6.29 14.15
C TRP A 127 -1.28 -4.92 14.60
N TRP A 128 -0.40 -3.95 14.67
CA TRP A 128 -0.81 -2.58 15.02
C TRP A 128 -1.41 -1.85 13.85
N LEU A 129 -0.81 -1.98 12.67
CA LEU A 129 -1.20 -1.26 11.46
C LEU A 129 -1.06 -2.15 10.26
N TYR A 130 -1.96 -1.98 9.28
CA TYR A 130 -1.85 -2.59 7.97
C TYR A 130 -2.40 -1.67 6.89
N ALA A 131 -1.64 -1.45 5.83
CA ALA A 131 -1.88 -0.41 4.83
C ALA A 131 -1.41 -0.81 3.44
N PRO A 132 -1.96 -0.23 2.36
CA PRO A 132 -1.29 -0.29 1.07
C PRO A 132 0.06 0.44 1.16
N ALA A 133 1.02 0.04 0.34
CA ALA A 133 2.16 0.89 0.03
C ALA A 133 1.74 1.89 -1.05
N PRO A 134 2.13 3.18 -0.96
CA PRO A 134 1.76 4.16 -1.98
C PRO A 134 2.37 3.79 -3.34
N GLY A 135 1.65 4.07 -4.44
CA GLY A 135 2.12 3.79 -5.79
C GLY A 135 1.14 2.95 -6.61
N HIS A 136 1.56 1.79 -7.09
CA HIS A 136 0.68 0.92 -7.88
C HIS A 136 0.81 -0.57 -7.53
N GLY A 137 -0.30 -1.28 -7.68
CA GLY A 137 -0.36 -2.73 -7.70
C GLY A 137 -0.14 -3.29 -9.11
N ILE A 138 -0.28 -4.59 -9.25
CA ILE A 138 -0.13 -5.33 -10.50
C ILE A 138 -1.20 -6.39 -10.66
N THR A 139 -1.52 -6.74 -11.91
CA THR A 139 -2.24 -7.96 -12.27
C THR A 139 -1.22 -8.99 -12.71
N LEU A 140 -1.24 -10.17 -12.08
CA LEU A 140 -0.38 -11.27 -12.49
C LEU A 140 -0.92 -11.93 -13.77
N LYS A 141 -0.09 -12.70 -14.46
CA LYS A 141 -0.47 -13.41 -15.69
C LYS A 141 -1.66 -14.37 -15.52
N ASP A 142 -1.90 -14.86 -14.32
CA ASP A 142 -3.04 -15.72 -13.99
C ASP A 142 -4.31 -14.93 -13.62
N GLY A 143 -4.27 -13.60 -13.68
CA GLY A 143 -5.37 -12.70 -13.32
C GLY A 143 -5.42 -12.35 -11.83
N THR A 144 -4.52 -12.85 -11.00
CA THR A 144 -4.45 -12.47 -9.58
C THR A 144 -4.08 -10.99 -9.44
N LEU A 145 -4.86 -10.26 -8.67
CA LEU A 145 -4.62 -8.85 -8.34
C LEU A 145 -3.71 -8.76 -7.12
N VAL A 146 -2.69 -7.91 -7.17
CA VAL A 146 -1.71 -7.77 -6.09
C VAL A 146 -1.45 -6.31 -5.76
N PHE A 147 -1.72 -5.91 -4.53
CA PHE A 147 -1.24 -4.67 -3.95
C PHE A 147 0.05 -4.91 -3.16
N PRO A 148 1.12 -4.11 -3.35
CA PRO A 148 2.20 -4.02 -2.38
C PRO A 148 1.65 -3.39 -1.10
N THR A 149 2.01 -3.95 0.05
CA THR A 149 1.48 -3.54 1.35
C THR A 149 2.55 -3.46 2.42
N GLN A 150 2.23 -2.77 3.49
CA GLN A 150 3.11 -2.55 4.63
C GLN A 150 2.31 -2.61 5.93
N GLY A 151 3.00 -2.91 7.01
CA GLY A 151 2.34 -2.99 8.31
C GLY A 151 3.31 -2.88 9.47
N ARG A 152 2.76 -3.05 10.67
CA ARG A 152 3.51 -3.21 11.91
C ARG A 152 3.01 -4.44 12.64
N ASP A 153 3.93 -5.29 13.02
CA ASP A 153 3.62 -6.52 13.73
C ASP A 153 3.13 -6.27 15.18
N ARG A 154 2.91 -7.34 15.94
CA ARG A 154 2.49 -7.29 17.34
C ARG A 154 3.46 -6.55 18.28
N HIS A 155 4.69 -6.33 17.85
CA HIS A 155 5.71 -5.59 18.59
C HIS A 155 5.91 -4.16 18.05
N GLY A 156 5.11 -3.75 17.06
CA GLY A 156 5.25 -2.47 16.37
C GLY A 156 6.41 -2.42 15.39
N VAL A 157 7.05 -3.56 15.08
CA VAL A 157 8.14 -3.63 14.10
C VAL A 157 7.55 -3.53 12.70
N PRO A 158 8.02 -2.58 11.87
CA PRO A 158 7.51 -2.42 10.52
C PRO A 158 7.92 -3.61 9.63
N PHE A 159 7.05 -3.93 8.67
CA PHE A 159 7.31 -4.94 7.64
C PHE A 159 6.62 -4.54 6.32
N SER A 160 7.10 -5.15 5.23
CA SER A 160 6.46 -5.09 3.91
C SER A 160 6.00 -6.48 3.51
N ASN A 161 4.90 -6.55 2.76
CA ASN A 161 4.37 -7.79 2.21
C ASN A 161 3.47 -7.48 0.99
N ILE A 162 2.59 -8.39 0.60
CA ILE A 162 1.56 -8.18 -0.42
C ILE A 162 0.17 -8.52 0.11
N THR A 163 -0.83 -7.84 -0.44
CA THR A 163 -2.25 -8.19 -0.34
C THR A 163 -2.76 -8.56 -1.72
N TYR A 164 -3.44 -9.68 -1.86
CA TYR A 164 -3.86 -10.19 -3.17
C TYR A 164 -5.31 -10.68 -3.19
N SER A 165 -5.90 -10.68 -4.37
CA SER A 165 -7.23 -11.23 -4.67
C SER A 165 -7.14 -12.17 -5.87
N LYS A 166 -7.77 -13.35 -5.76
CA LYS A 166 -7.89 -14.34 -6.83
C LYS A 166 -9.28 -14.42 -7.44
N ASP A 167 -10.18 -13.54 -7.01
CA ASP A 167 -11.60 -13.58 -7.38
C ASP A 167 -12.12 -12.24 -7.92
N GLY A 168 -11.21 -11.45 -8.53
CA GLY A 168 -11.55 -10.16 -9.13
C GLY A 168 -11.91 -9.11 -8.07
N GLY A 169 -11.16 -9.05 -6.97
CA GLY A 169 -11.32 -8.02 -5.94
C GLY A 169 -12.47 -8.23 -4.96
N LYS A 170 -13.15 -9.38 -4.99
CA LYS A 170 -14.26 -9.68 -4.06
C LYS A 170 -13.75 -9.97 -2.65
N THR A 171 -12.67 -10.77 -2.56
CA THR A 171 -11.98 -11.05 -1.31
C THR A 171 -10.48 -10.79 -1.42
N TRP A 172 -9.88 -10.42 -0.29
CA TRP A 172 -8.47 -10.05 -0.22
C TRP A 172 -7.78 -10.82 0.90
N THR A 173 -6.55 -11.24 0.64
CA THR A 173 -5.72 -12.01 1.58
C THR A 173 -4.36 -11.34 1.72
N ALA A 174 -3.89 -11.16 2.95
CA ALA A 174 -2.52 -10.71 3.22
C ALA A 174 -1.54 -11.88 3.22
N SER A 175 -0.36 -11.68 2.65
CA SER A 175 0.74 -12.63 2.74
C SER A 175 1.47 -12.53 4.10
N ASN A 176 2.38 -13.46 4.35
CA ASN A 176 3.35 -13.31 5.42
C ASN A 176 4.27 -12.10 5.17
N PRO A 177 4.85 -11.48 6.21
CA PRO A 177 5.87 -10.45 6.06
C PRO A 177 7.06 -10.93 5.22
N ALA A 178 7.44 -10.15 4.21
CA ALA A 178 8.59 -10.45 3.37
C ALA A 178 9.92 -10.13 4.06
N TYR A 179 9.93 -9.01 4.78
CA TYR A 179 11.09 -8.62 5.57
C TYR A 179 10.70 -7.62 6.67
N THR A 180 11.41 -7.65 7.79
CA THR A 180 11.22 -6.73 8.91
C THR A 180 12.05 -5.45 8.77
N ASN A 181 11.66 -4.39 9.49
CA ASN A 181 12.24 -3.05 9.39
C ASN A 181 12.18 -2.46 7.98
N THR A 182 11.19 -2.88 7.21
CA THR A 182 10.84 -2.33 5.89
C THR A 182 9.46 -1.69 5.93
N THR A 183 9.16 -0.84 4.95
CA THR A 183 7.88 -0.13 4.85
C THR A 183 7.40 -0.10 3.40
N GLU A 184 7.28 1.07 2.81
CA GLU A 184 6.80 1.28 1.45
C GLU A 184 7.52 0.38 0.44
N CYS A 185 6.77 -0.26 -0.43
CA CYS A 185 7.31 -1.24 -1.36
C CYS A 185 6.59 -1.24 -2.70
N MET A 186 7.23 -1.81 -3.71
CA MET A 186 6.67 -2.03 -5.04
C MET A 186 6.83 -3.49 -5.44
N ALA A 187 5.81 -4.02 -6.13
CA ALA A 187 5.80 -5.40 -6.61
C ALA A 187 5.90 -5.46 -8.14
N VAL A 188 6.58 -6.47 -8.66
CA VAL A 188 6.55 -6.84 -10.08
C VAL A 188 6.56 -8.36 -10.23
N GLU A 189 5.86 -8.86 -11.25
CA GLU A 189 5.97 -10.28 -11.64
C GLU A 189 7.18 -10.47 -12.55
N LEU A 190 8.10 -11.35 -12.18
CA LEU A 190 9.27 -11.71 -12.97
C LEU A 190 8.89 -12.66 -14.14
N ASN A 191 9.85 -12.96 -15.01
CA ASN A 191 9.60 -13.80 -16.19
C ASN A 191 9.30 -15.26 -15.83
N ASP A 192 9.82 -15.73 -14.71
CA ASP A 192 9.59 -17.06 -14.15
C ASP A 192 8.28 -17.20 -13.36
N GLY A 193 7.48 -16.11 -13.27
CA GLY A 193 6.23 -16.08 -12.53
C GLY A 193 6.39 -15.76 -11.04
N SER A 194 7.62 -15.62 -10.53
CA SER A 194 7.80 -15.16 -9.15
C SER A 194 7.44 -13.68 -9.00
N ILE A 195 7.00 -13.30 -7.81
CA ILE A 195 6.76 -11.90 -7.45
C ILE A 195 8.01 -11.36 -6.74
N MET A 196 8.60 -10.30 -7.29
CA MET A 196 9.65 -9.55 -6.62
C MET A 196 9.04 -8.38 -5.87
N LEU A 197 9.38 -8.23 -4.58
CA LEU A 197 9.03 -7.10 -3.74
C LEU A 197 10.27 -6.27 -3.45
N ASN A 198 10.25 -5.00 -3.88
CA ASN A 198 11.32 -4.02 -3.68
C ASN A 198 10.90 -3.05 -2.58
N MET A 199 11.60 -3.05 -1.46
CA MET A 199 11.17 -2.44 -0.20
C MET A 199 12.10 -1.33 0.27
N ARG A 200 11.53 -0.25 0.79
CA ARG A 200 12.24 0.76 1.58
C ARG A 200 12.78 0.11 2.86
N ASP A 201 14.08 0.23 3.08
CA ASP A 201 14.74 -0.34 4.24
C ASP A 201 15.03 0.74 5.31
N ASN A 202 14.30 0.70 6.41
CA ASN A 202 14.42 1.68 7.50
C ASN A 202 15.76 1.62 8.25
N ARG A 203 16.62 0.63 7.94
CA ARG A 203 18.00 0.56 8.45
C ARG A 203 18.96 1.48 7.71
N ASN A 204 18.53 2.05 6.58
CA ASN A 204 19.30 3.05 5.83
C ASN A 204 19.17 4.42 6.51
N LYS A 205 19.91 4.65 7.58
CA LYS A 205 19.82 5.89 8.37
C LYS A 205 20.96 6.86 8.03
N GLY A 206 20.97 7.35 6.80
CA GLY A 206 21.96 8.39 6.41
C GLY A 206 23.37 7.87 6.11
N ASN A 207 23.63 6.57 6.18
CA ASN A 207 24.88 5.97 5.74
C ASN A 207 24.81 5.58 4.26
N THR A 208 25.24 6.49 3.38
CA THR A 208 25.17 6.32 1.93
C THR A 208 26.03 5.17 1.39
N SER A 209 27.03 4.70 2.11
CA SER A 209 27.93 3.64 1.65
C SER A 209 27.30 2.23 1.68
N VAL A 210 26.22 2.06 2.45
CA VAL A 210 25.53 0.78 2.63
C VAL A 210 24.03 0.85 2.42
N ASN A 211 23.52 2.03 2.06
CA ASN A 211 22.10 2.21 1.80
C ASN A 211 21.69 1.45 0.54
N GLY A 212 20.69 0.60 0.65
CA GLY A 212 20.19 -0.17 -0.49
C GLY A 212 18.78 -0.68 -0.26
N ARG A 213 18.04 -0.83 -1.36
CA ARG A 213 16.71 -1.44 -1.34
C ARG A 213 16.78 -2.86 -0.82
N ARG A 214 15.85 -3.23 0.06
CA ARG A 214 15.65 -4.62 0.43
C ARG A 214 14.78 -5.29 -0.64
N ILE A 215 15.22 -6.44 -1.15
CA ILE A 215 14.55 -7.14 -2.25
C ILE A 215 14.33 -8.60 -1.86
N CYS A 216 13.07 -9.05 -1.91
CA CYS A 216 12.69 -10.44 -1.72
C CYS A 216 11.84 -10.94 -2.89
N THR A 217 11.81 -12.26 -3.08
CA THR A 217 10.97 -12.91 -4.08
C THR A 217 10.13 -14.02 -3.45
N THR A 218 8.97 -14.30 -4.04
CA THR A 218 8.08 -15.40 -3.65
C THR A 218 7.51 -16.10 -4.88
N GLN A 219 7.23 -17.41 -4.78
CA GLN A 219 6.53 -18.21 -5.78
C GLN A 219 5.19 -18.79 -5.28
N ASP A 220 4.85 -18.51 -4.03
CA ASP A 220 3.70 -19.08 -3.31
C ASP A 220 2.77 -18.01 -2.72
N MET A 221 2.67 -16.86 -3.40
CA MET A 221 1.86 -15.70 -2.95
C MET A 221 2.27 -15.19 -1.57
N GLY A 222 3.57 -15.26 -1.26
CA GLY A 222 4.15 -14.74 -0.03
C GLY A 222 3.88 -15.59 1.20
N GLN A 223 3.59 -16.88 1.07
CA GLN A 223 3.65 -17.82 2.19
C GLN A 223 5.09 -17.97 2.65
N THR A 224 6.04 -18.03 1.69
CA THR A 224 7.48 -17.97 1.92
C THR A 224 8.14 -16.89 1.07
N TRP A 225 9.22 -16.31 1.60
CA TRP A 225 9.99 -15.27 0.94
C TRP A 225 11.47 -15.61 0.96
N THR A 226 12.15 -15.37 -0.15
CA THR A 226 13.59 -15.54 -0.30
C THR A 226 14.24 -14.19 -0.60
N GLU A 227 15.29 -13.84 0.13
CA GLU A 227 16.04 -12.61 -0.15
C GLU A 227 16.77 -12.74 -1.49
N HIS A 228 16.53 -11.78 -2.39
CA HIS A 228 17.13 -11.77 -3.73
C HIS A 228 18.62 -11.42 -3.67
N PRO A 229 19.51 -12.02 -4.50
CA PRO A 229 20.97 -11.75 -4.47
C PRO A 229 21.37 -10.29 -4.67
N THR A 230 20.52 -9.47 -5.31
CA THR A 230 20.74 -8.03 -5.51
C THR A 230 20.30 -7.17 -4.32
N SER A 231 19.64 -7.77 -3.32
CA SER A 231 19.18 -7.06 -2.13
C SER A 231 20.31 -6.30 -1.47
N ARG A 232 20.10 -5.03 -1.15
CA ARG A 232 21.03 -4.06 -0.58
C ARG A 232 22.33 -3.82 -1.37
N LYS A 233 22.41 -4.26 -2.62
CA LYS A 233 23.65 -4.20 -3.42
C LYS A 233 23.48 -3.42 -4.71
N ALA A 234 22.35 -3.60 -5.40
CA ALA A 234 22.16 -3.08 -6.75
C ALA A 234 21.52 -1.69 -6.81
N LEU A 235 20.61 -1.39 -5.89
CA LEU A 235 19.83 -0.15 -5.89
C LEU A 235 20.10 0.64 -4.61
N ILE A 236 20.68 1.81 -4.75
CA ILE A 236 20.91 2.75 -3.64
C ILE A 236 19.61 3.49 -3.36
N GLU A 237 19.30 3.72 -2.08
CA GLU A 237 18.11 4.47 -1.70
C GLU A 237 18.37 5.49 -0.57
N PRO A 238 17.62 6.60 -0.56
CA PRO A 238 17.68 7.61 0.51
C PRO A 238 16.71 7.34 1.67
N THR A 239 16.22 6.12 1.85
CA THR A 239 15.14 5.75 2.79
C THR A 239 13.82 6.44 2.43
N CYS A 240 13.39 6.27 1.19
CA CYS A 240 12.14 6.80 0.64
C CYS A 240 11.39 5.75 -0.18
N MET A 241 10.13 6.04 -0.47
CA MET A 241 9.38 5.31 -1.49
C MET A 241 10.11 5.42 -2.84
N ALA A 242 10.03 4.36 -3.63
CA ALA A 242 10.57 4.32 -4.99
C ALA A 242 9.55 3.71 -5.94
N SER A 243 9.69 3.98 -7.22
CA SER A 243 8.92 3.34 -8.28
C SER A 243 9.65 2.11 -8.80
N LEU A 244 8.90 1.08 -9.23
CA LEU A 244 9.43 -0.08 -9.92
C LEU A 244 8.40 -0.55 -10.95
N HIS A 245 8.81 -0.60 -12.21
CA HIS A 245 7.95 -1.02 -13.30
C HIS A 245 8.64 -2.04 -14.20
N LYS A 246 7.90 -3.08 -14.61
CA LYS A 246 8.37 -4.04 -15.61
C LYS A 246 7.86 -3.63 -16.98
N HIS A 247 8.76 -3.24 -17.86
CA HIS A 247 8.45 -2.94 -19.25
C HIS A 247 8.74 -4.15 -20.14
N VAL A 248 7.75 -4.58 -20.92
CA VAL A 248 7.88 -5.67 -21.90
C VAL A 248 7.89 -5.09 -23.30
N TYR A 249 8.87 -5.46 -24.10
CA TYR A 249 9.04 -4.98 -25.47
C TYR A 249 9.48 -6.10 -26.41
N SER A 250 9.31 -5.88 -27.70
CA SER A 250 9.75 -6.81 -28.73
C SER A 250 11.00 -6.27 -29.44
N ARG A 251 12.06 -7.09 -29.53
CA ARG A 251 13.26 -6.79 -30.32
C ARG A 251 13.61 -8.00 -31.18
N LYS A 252 13.73 -7.81 -32.49
CA LYS A 252 14.01 -8.89 -33.46
C LYS A 252 13.07 -10.11 -33.31
N LYS A 253 11.76 -9.86 -33.09
CA LYS A 253 10.70 -10.85 -32.85
C LYS A 253 10.80 -11.62 -31.52
N GLU A 254 11.75 -11.31 -30.67
CA GLU A 254 11.85 -11.86 -29.33
C GLU A 254 11.18 -10.92 -28.31
N LYS A 255 10.36 -11.46 -27.42
CA LYS A 255 9.86 -10.71 -26.26
C LYS A 255 10.97 -10.56 -25.23
N LYS A 256 11.23 -9.33 -24.81
CA LYS A 256 12.22 -8.98 -23.78
C LYS A 256 11.54 -8.14 -22.71
N SER A 257 12.10 -8.15 -21.52
CA SER A 257 11.66 -7.30 -20.44
C SER A 257 12.83 -6.61 -19.75
N ILE A 258 12.58 -5.44 -19.24
CA ILE A 258 13.49 -4.70 -18.35
C ILE A 258 12.70 -4.24 -17.11
N LEU A 259 13.40 -4.11 -16.00
CA LEU A 259 12.88 -3.45 -14.81
C LEU A 259 13.38 -2.01 -14.82
N LEU A 260 12.47 -1.07 -14.67
CA LEU A 260 12.73 0.36 -14.53
C LEU A 260 12.53 0.72 -13.04
N PHE A 261 13.55 1.34 -12.44
CA PHE A 261 13.57 1.76 -11.04
C PHE A 261 13.79 3.27 -10.97
#